data_643da05d52dbadd3dfd5a52c6491312f
#
_entry.id   643da05d52dbadd3dfd5a52c6491312f
#
_cell.length_a   1.000
_cell.length_b   1.000
_cell.length_c   1.000
_cell.angle_alpha   90.00
_cell.angle_beta   90.00
_cell.angle_gamma   90.00
#
_symmetry.space_group_name_H-M   'P 1'
#
loop_
_entity.id
_entity.type
_entity.pdbx_description
1 polymer ?
#
loop_
_entity_poly.entity_id
_entity_poly.type
_entity_poly.pdbx_seq_one_letter_code
_entity_poly.pdbx_strand_id
1 'polypeptide(L)'
;MKQANKMVIYQVFPRWFGNMKSSLVKNGSKVENGVGKFSDFTPVALSKIKELGTTHIWYTGVIEHATNTDQIRRDHAAVVKGNAGSPYAIKDYYDIDPDLADNVPDRMKEFESLVRRTHEAGMKVIIDFVPNHVARQYYSDAKMAYVQDLGQKDNTSKAFDPNNNFYYIPGQTLCL
;
A
#
# COMPACT_ATOMS: atom_id res chain seq x y z
N MET A 1 9.14 -26.48 -30.10
CA MET A 1 9.45 -25.27 -29.29
C MET A 1 8.21 -24.87 -28.52
N LYS A 2 8.20 -24.84 -27.18
CA LYS A 2 7.08 -24.26 -26.43
C LYS A 2 7.10 -22.75 -26.72
N GLN A 3 6.06 -22.25 -27.36
CA GLN A 3 5.86 -20.81 -27.56
C GLN A 3 5.82 -20.17 -26.18
N ALA A 4 6.79 -19.33 -25.85
CA ALA A 4 6.80 -18.59 -24.61
C ALA A 4 5.53 -17.71 -24.60
N ASN A 5 4.60 -17.99 -23.71
CA ASN A 5 3.38 -17.20 -23.59
C ASN A 5 3.78 -15.76 -23.23
N LYS A 6 3.43 -14.82 -24.11
CA LYS A 6 3.68 -13.40 -23.89
C LYS A 6 3.03 -12.94 -22.58
N MET A 7 3.83 -12.32 -21.71
CA MET A 7 3.31 -11.67 -20.51
C MET A 7 2.66 -10.34 -20.90
N VAL A 8 1.41 -10.13 -20.49
CA VAL A 8 0.68 -8.86 -20.63
C VAL A 8 0.28 -8.41 -19.22
N ILE A 9 0.82 -7.29 -18.79
CA ILE A 9 0.61 -6.75 -17.44
C ILE A 9 -0.35 -5.57 -17.53
N TYR A 10 -1.43 -5.62 -16.74
CA TYR A 10 -2.33 -4.50 -16.50
C TYR A 10 -2.00 -3.90 -15.14
N GLN A 11 -1.31 -2.76 -15.12
CA GLN A 11 -1.06 -2.02 -13.90
C GLN A 11 -2.26 -1.18 -13.54
N VAL A 12 -2.67 -1.23 -12.27
CA VAL A 12 -3.81 -0.47 -11.76
C VAL A 12 -3.52 0.05 -10.36
N PHE A 13 -3.99 1.25 -10.09
CA PHE A 13 -3.94 1.86 -8.77
C PHE A 13 -5.31 1.68 -8.10
N PRO A 14 -5.48 0.74 -7.14
CA PRO A 14 -6.78 0.41 -6.56
C PRO A 14 -7.50 1.63 -5.99
N ARG A 15 -6.75 2.56 -5.39
CA ARG A 15 -7.31 3.79 -4.83
C ARG A 15 -8.17 4.60 -5.84
N TRP A 16 -7.88 4.49 -7.13
CA TRP A 16 -8.61 5.20 -8.19
C TRP A 16 -9.56 4.32 -8.97
N PHE A 17 -9.29 3.02 -9.04
CA PHE A 17 -10.14 2.09 -9.73
C PHE A 17 -11.50 1.99 -9.02
N GLY A 18 -12.60 2.14 -9.77
CA GLY A 18 -13.97 2.13 -9.21
C GLY A 18 -14.38 3.42 -8.49
N ASN A 19 -13.48 4.36 -8.23
CA ASN A 19 -13.85 5.63 -7.63
C ASN A 19 -14.74 6.44 -8.57
N MET A 20 -16.00 6.62 -8.22
CA MET A 20 -17.02 7.31 -9.01
C MET A 20 -17.14 8.80 -8.69
N LYS A 21 -16.32 9.34 -7.78
CA LYS A 21 -16.33 10.77 -7.47
C LYS A 21 -15.61 11.54 -8.56
N SER A 22 -16.29 12.51 -9.15
CA SER A 22 -15.76 13.41 -10.19
C SER A 22 -15.19 14.72 -9.62
N SER A 23 -15.50 15.05 -8.37
CA SER A 23 -14.99 16.23 -7.69
C SER A 23 -13.58 15.99 -7.17
N LEU A 24 -12.67 16.94 -7.42
CA LEU A 24 -11.31 16.94 -6.88
C LEU A 24 -11.16 18.16 -5.96
N VAL A 25 -11.45 17.97 -4.69
CA VAL A 25 -11.24 18.98 -3.65
C VAL A 25 -9.79 18.89 -3.19
N LYS A 26 -9.03 20.00 -3.32
CA LYS A 26 -7.64 20.04 -2.84
C LYS A 26 -7.61 19.75 -1.33
N ASN A 27 -6.86 18.74 -0.95
CA ASN A 27 -6.79 18.21 0.43
C ASN A 27 -8.15 17.77 0.98
N GLY A 28 -9.08 17.41 0.12
CA GLY A 28 -10.39 16.91 0.50
C GLY A 28 -10.33 15.55 1.20
N SER A 29 -11.37 15.29 1.98
CA SER A 29 -11.55 14.01 2.68
C SER A 29 -11.85 12.86 1.72
N LYS A 30 -11.82 11.65 2.23
CA LYS A 30 -12.27 10.44 1.49
C LYS A 30 -13.75 10.54 1.07
N VAL A 31 -14.58 11.23 1.85
CA VAL A 31 -16.00 11.43 1.53
C VAL A 31 -16.16 12.36 0.34
N GLU A 32 -15.36 13.41 0.27
CA GLU A 32 -15.40 14.39 -0.82
C GLU A 32 -14.82 13.84 -2.12
N ASN A 33 -13.60 13.27 -2.06
CA ASN A 33 -12.84 12.86 -3.24
C ASN A 33 -13.08 11.38 -3.62
N GLY A 34 -13.65 10.59 -2.72
CA GLY A 34 -13.81 9.15 -2.90
C GLY A 34 -12.49 8.38 -2.79
N VAL A 35 -12.61 7.07 -2.70
CA VAL A 35 -11.51 6.11 -2.70
C VAL A 35 -12.03 4.82 -3.34
N GLY A 36 -11.29 4.25 -4.30
CA GLY A 36 -11.57 2.92 -4.85
C GLY A 36 -11.32 1.84 -3.80
N LYS A 37 -12.02 0.73 -3.95
CA LYS A 37 -12.06 -0.38 -3.00
C LYS A 37 -11.65 -1.70 -3.63
N PHE A 38 -11.21 -2.66 -2.82
CA PHE A 38 -10.97 -4.02 -3.29
C PHE A 38 -12.23 -4.67 -3.88
N SER A 39 -13.40 -4.31 -3.39
CA SER A 39 -14.69 -4.77 -3.88
C SER A 39 -15.05 -4.26 -5.28
N ASP A 40 -14.47 -3.14 -5.72
CA ASP A 40 -14.68 -2.58 -7.07
C ASP A 40 -14.14 -3.51 -8.18
N PHE A 41 -13.16 -4.36 -7.85
CA PHE A 41 -12.66 -5.40 -8.75
C PHE A 41 -13.63 -6.58 -8.77
N THR A 42 -14.84 -6.34 -9.26
CA THR A 42 -15.89 -7.36 -9.42
C THR A 42 -15.47 -8.41 -10.45
N PRO A 43 -16.11 -9.62 -10.46
CA PRO A 43 -15.87 -10.60 -11.50
C PRO A 43 -16.09 -10.04 -12.92
N VAL A 44 -17.05 -9.14 -13.10
CA VAL A 44 -17.30 -8.48 -14.39
C VAL A 44 -16.14 -7.56 -14.77
N ALA A 45 -15.65 -6.72 -13.84
CA ALA A 45 -14.52 -5.84 -14.09
C ALA A 45 -13.25 -6.65 -14.45
N LEU A 46 -12.97 -7.73 -13.68
CA LEU A 46 -11.84 -8.61 -13.94
C LEU A 46 -11.95 -9.34 -15.29
N SER A 47 -13.15 -9.76 -15.68
CA SER A 47 -13.40 -10.33 -17.01
C SER A 47 -13.07 -9.35 -18.13
N LYS A 48 -13.46 -8.07 -17.97
CA LYS A 48 -13.15 -7.03 -18.96
C LYS A 48 -11.65 -6.74 -19.06
N ILE A 49 -10.94 -6.74 -17.96
CA ILE A 49 -9.47 -6.63 -17.96
C ILE A 49 -8.87 -7.86 -18.67
N LYS A 50 -9.40 -9.06 -18.44
CA LYS A 50 -8.94 -10.28 -19.11
C LYS A 50 -9.14 -10.25 -20.62
N GLU A 51 -10.26 -9.69 -21.09
CA GLU A 51 -10.57 -9.53 -22.53
C GLU A 51 -9.50 -8.70 -23.29
N LEU A 52 -8.73 -7.86 -22.60
CA LEU A 52 -7.59 -7.13 -23.16
C LEU A 52 -6.36 -8.01 -23.42
N GLY A 53 -6.45 -9.31 -23.16
CA GLY A 53 -5.33 -10.25 -23.25
C GLY A 53 -4.43 -10.25 -22.02
N THR A 54 -4.87 -9.64 -20.92
CA THR A 54 -4.12 -9.53 -19.66
C THR A 54 -3.83 -10.90 -19.07
N THR A 55 -2.58 -11.12 -18.68
CA THR A 55 -2.12 -12.33 -17.98
C THR A 55 -1.81 -12.07 -16.51
N HIS A 56 -1.47 -10.83 -16.17
CA HIS A 56 -1.11 -10.41 -14.81
C HIS A 56 -1.75 -9.05 -14.51
N ILE A 57 -2.31 -8.89 -13.31
CA ILE A 57 -2.70 -7.58 -12.78
C ILE A 57 -1.66 -7.16 -11.74
N TRP A 58 -1.13 -5.95 -11.90
CA TRP A 58 -0.25 -5.30 -10.96
C TRP A 58 -1.05 -4.30 -10.14
N TYR A 59 -1.39 -4.67 -8.91
CA TYR A 59 -2.05 -3.81 -7.93
C TYR A 59 -1.01 -2.93 -7.24
N THR A 60 -0.93 -1.66 -7.64
CA THR A 60 0.02 -0.69 -7.09
C THR A 60 -0.52 -0.06 -5.81
N GLY A 61 0.30 0.03 -4.76
CA GLY A 61 -0.02 0.76 -3.54
C GLY A 61 -1.03 0.04 -2.65
N VAL A 62 -0.92 -1.29 -2.53
CA VAL A 62 -1.80 -2.09 -1.65
C VAL A 62 -1.22 -2.28 -0.25
N ILE A 63 0.11 -2.21 -0.08
CA ILE A 63 0.76 -2.29 1.23
C ILE A 63 0.49 -1.00 2.01
N GLU A 64 0.29 -1.08 3.32
CA GLU A 64 0.01 0.08 4.16
C GLU A 64 1.14 1.10 4.08
N HIS A 65 0.79 2.33 3.75
CA HIS A 65 1.70 3.46 3.62
C HIS A 65 1.23 4.64 4.48
N ALA A 66 2.12 5.61 4.71
CA ALA A 66 1.83 6.76 5.53
C ALA A 66 0.73 7.63 4.90
N THR A 67 -0.35 7.88 5.66
CA THR A 67 -1.51 8.68 5.24
C THR A 67 -2.02 9.57 6.36
N ASN A 68 -2.79 10.61 5.98
CA ASN A 68 -3.58 11.45 6.88
C ASN A 68 -5.08 11.16 6.77
N THR A 69 -5.48 10.10 6.08
CA THR A 69 -6.88 9.74 5.86
C THR A 69 -7.48 8.94 6.99
N ASP A 70 -6.65 8.22 7.75
CA ASP A 70 -7.06 7.44 8.92
C ASP A 70 -7.17 8.34 10.15
N GLN A 71 -8.29 8.20 10.89
CA GLN A 71 -8.52 8.90 12.16
C GLN A 71 -7.75 8.28 13.33
N ILE A 72 -7.47 6.97 13.28
CA ILE A 72 -6.90 6.18 14.37
C ILE A 72 -5.37 6.09 14.27
N ARG A 73 -4.86 5.83 13.06
CA ARG A 73 -3.43 5.64 12.77
C ARG A 73 -2.83 6.74 11.91
N ARG A 74 -3.33 7.94 12.08
CA ARG A 74 -2.93 9.12 11.33
C ARG A 74 -1.44 9.43 11.54
N ASP A 75 -0.71 9.56 10.45
CA ASP A 75 0.67 10.01 10.47
C ASP A 75 0.76 11.53 10.60
N HIS A 76 1.91 12.03 11.04
CA HIS A 76 2.12 13.48 11.13
C HIS A 76 2.09 14.11 9.74
N ALA A 77 1.37 15.21 9.58
CA ALA A 77 1.15 15.86 8.28
C ALA A 77 2.46 16.22 7.54
N ALA A 78 3.52 16.53 8.27
CA ALA A 78 4.83 16.86 7.68
C ALA A 78 5.55 15.66 7.04
N VAL A 79 5.14 14.41 7.32
CA VAL A 79 5.74 13.20 6.72
C VAL A 79 4.86 12.57 5.64
N VAL A 80 3.69 13.14 5.39
CA VAL A 80 2.71 12.63 4.42
C VAL A 80 2.58 13.59 3.24
N LYS A 81 2.68 13.09 2.03
CA LYS A 81 2.46 13.87 0.81
C LYS A 81 0.97 14.01 0.53
N GLY A 82 0.40 15.19 0.82
CA GLY A 82 -1.04 15.42 0.77
C GLY A 82 -1.77 14.61 1.86
N ASN A 83 -3.04 14.24 1.65
CA ASN A 83 -3.78 13.41 2.62
C ASN A 83 -3.60 11.91 2.36
N ALA A 84 -3.60 11.52 1.09
CA ALA A 84 -3.53 10.10 0.70
C ALA A 84 -2.13 9.50 0.84
N GLY A 85 -1.09 10.31 0.99
CA GLY A 85 0.29 9.85 1.07
C GLY A 85 0.87 9.38 -0.26
N SER A 86 2.06 8.76 -0.17
CA SER A 86 2.71 8.09 -1.29
C SER A 86 2.62 6.59 -1.10
N PRO A 87 2.18 5.82 -2.12
CA PRO A 87 2.11 4.36 -2.04
C PRO A 87 3.48 3.70 -1.84
N TYR A 88 4.55 4.46 -1.95
CA TYR A 88 5.93 4.00 -1.73
C TYR A 88 6.49 4.39 -0.35
N ALA A 89 5.78 5.18 0.45
CA ALA A 89 6.16 5.52 1.81
C ALA A 89 5.59 4.47 2.78
N ILE A 90 6.12 3.25 2.72
CA ILE A 90 5.61 2.10 3.47
C ILE A 90 5.69 2.36 4.97
N LYS A 91 4.56 2.23 5.66
CA LYS A 91 4.40 2.38 7.10
C LYS A 91 4.37 1.04 7.82
N ASP A 92 3.82 0.02 7.15
CA ASP A 92 3.71 -1.33 7.68
C ASP A 92 3.80 -2.36 6.55
N TYR A 93 4.84 -3.21 6.56
CA TYR A 93 4.99 -4.29 5.58
C TYR A 93 4.12 -5.52 5.88
N TYR A 94 3.53 -5.60 7.06
CA TYR A 94 2.70 -6.74 7.49
C TYR A 94 1.22 -6.50 7.26
N ASP A 95 0.85 -5.32 6.74
CA ASP A 95 -0.54 -4.95 6.57
C ASP A 95 -0.85 -4.25 5.24
N ILE A 96 -2.14 -4.12 4.99
CA ILE A 96 -2.72 -3.58 3.77
C ILE A 96 -3.33 -2.21 4.04
N ASP A 97 -3.21 -1.30 3.06
CA ASP A 97 -3.80 0.05 3.15
C ASP A 97 -5.28 -0.01 3.56
N PRO A 98 -5.62 0.49 4.75
CA PRO A 98 -6.99 0.44 5.28
C PRO A 98 -8.00 1.21 4.44
N ASP A 99 -7.56 2.20 3.66
CA ASP A 99 -8.44 2.97 2.79
C ASP A 99 -9.05 2.14 1.66
N LEU A 100 -8.40 1.04 1.27
CA LEU A 100 -8.83 0.18 0.17
C LEU A 100 -9.86 -0.87 0.58
N ALA A 101 -10.07 -1.08 1.88
CA ALA A 101 -11.04 -2.03 2.41
C ALA A 101 -12.41 -1.38 2.65
N ASP A 102 -13.47 -2.14 2.48
CA ASP A 102 -14.82 -1.75 2.90
C ASP A 102 -14.96 -1.88 4.43
N ASN A 103 -14.40 -2.95 5.00
CA ASN A 103 -14.31 -3.17 6.44
C ASN A 103 -12.85 -3.21 6.89
N VAL A 104 -12.36 -2.13 7.48
CA VAL A 104 -10.95 -1.97 7.87
C VAL A 104 -10.42 -3.13 8.74
N PRO A 105 -11.13 -3.63 9.76
CA PRO A 105 -10.71 -4.82 10.51
C PRO A 105 -10.48 -6.09 9.66
N ASP A 106 -11.16 -6.22 8.54
CA ASP A 106 -11.06 -7.37 7.63
C ASP A 106 -10.21 -7.09 6.39
N ARG A 107 -9.47 -5.98 6.34
CA ARG A 107 -8.72 -5.52 5.17
C ARG A 107 -7.84 -6.58 4.52
N MET A 108 -7.15 -7.38 5.31
CA MET A 108 -6.31 -8.47 4.80
C MET A 108 -7.15 -9.56 4.12
N LYS A 109 -8.28 -9.94 4.71
CA LYS A 109 -9.21 -10.93 4.11
C LYS A 109 -9.84 -10.40 2.81
N GLU A 110 -10.14 -9.10 2.77
CA GLU A 110 -10.65 -8.48 1.55
C GLU A 110 -9.61 -8.48 0.43
N PHE A 111 -8.34 -8.20 0.76
CA PHE A 111 -7.25 -8.31 -0.20
C PHE A 111 -7.02 -9.76 -0.66
N GLU A 112 -6.98 -10.73 0.25
CA GLU A 112 -6.92 -12.17 -0.09
C GLU A 112 -8.09 -12.59 -1.01
N SER A 113 -9.27 -12.05 -0.75
CA SER A 113 -10.44 -12.29 -1.60
C SER A 113 -10.28 -11.68 -3.01
N LEU A 114 -9.66 -10.48 -3.11
CA LEU A 114 -9.30 -9.89 -4.41
C LEU A 114 -8.30 -10.78 -5.16
N VAL A 115 -7.25 -11.25 -4.49
CA VAL A 115 -6.25 -12.16 -5.08
C VAL A 115 -6.94 -13.41 -5.63
N ARG A 116 -7.82 -14.03 -4.83
CA ARG A 116 -8.58 -15.21 -5.25
C ARG A 116 -9.45 -14.93 -6.48
N ARG A 117 -10.25 -13.85 -6.48
CA ARG A 117 -11.09 -13.48 -7.64
C ARG A 117 -10.25 -13.24 -8.90
N THR A 118 -9.06 -12.65 -8.75
CA THR A 118 -8.14 -12.42 -9.88
C THR A 118 -7.63 -13.74 -10.45
N HIS A 119 -7.28 -14.70 -9.57
CA HIS A 119 -6.87 -16.04 -9.99
C HIS A 119 -8.02 -16.80 -10.66
N GLU A 120 -9.24 -16.72 -10.13
CA GLU A 120 -10.45 -17.31 -10.72
C GLU A 120 -10.75 -16.74 -12.11
N ALA A 121 -10.42 -15.45 -12.35
CA ALA A 121 -10.50 -14.82 -13.66
C ALA A 121 -9.35 -15.26 -14.62
N GLY A 122 -8.47 -16.17 -14.21
CA GLY A 122 -7.36 -16.70 -15.01
C GLY A 122 -6.20 -15.73 -15.19
N MET A 123 -5.99 -14.83 -14.23
CA MET A 123 -4.86 -13.89 -14.20
C MET A 123 -4.03 -14.09 -12.93
N LYS A 124 -2.77 -13.68 -12.97
CA LYS A 124 -1.87 -13.66 -11.80
C LYS A 124 -1.83 -12.27 -11.18
N VAL A 125 -1.46 -12.21 -9.92
CA VAL A 125 -1.31 -10.96 -9.16
C VAL A 125 0.15 -10.59 -9.03
N ILE A 126 0.45 -9.30 -9.17
CA ILE A 126 1.72 -8.65 -8.85
C ILE A 126 1.41 -7.52 -7.86
N ILE A 127 2.22 -7.35 -6.83
CA ILE A 127 2.19 -6.20 -5.92
C ILE A 127 3.56 -5.54 -5.87
N ASP A 128 3.60 -4.27 -5.50
CA ASP A 128 4.85 -3.56 -5.27
C ASP A 128 5.56 -4.09 -4.03
N PHE A 129 6.89 -4.11 -4.09
CA PHE A 129 7.74 -4.29 -2.92
C PHE A 129 8.83 -3.20 -2.94
N VAL A 130 8.88 -2.38 -1.89
CA VAL A 130 9.77 -1.21 -1.78
C VAL A 130 10.81 -1.47 -0.67
N PRO A 131 11.95 -2.12 -0.96
CA PRO A 131 12.88 -2.55 0.08
C PRO A 131 13.93 -1.49 0.47
N ASN A 132 14.00 -0.37 -0.24
CA ASN A 132 15.10 0.61 -0.12
C ASN A 132 14.83 1.75 0.85
N HIS A 133 13.59 1.93 1.30
CA HIS A 133 13.21 2.93 2.29
C HIS A 133 11.84 2.62 2.88
N VAL A 134 11.52 3.27 3.99
CA VAL A 134 10.22 3.20 4.67
C VAL A 134 9.74 4.62 5.01
N ALA A 135 8.49 4.76 5.42
CA ALA A 135 7.98 5.99 6.01
C ALA A 135 8.76 6.35 7.28
N ARG A 136 8.91 7.65 7.57
CA ARG A 136 9.62 8.12 8.77
C ARG A 136 9.00 7.65 10.09
N GLN A 137 7.71 7.39 10.08
CA GLN A 137 6.95 6.85 11.22
C GLN A 137 6.58 5.40 10.93
N TYR A 138 7.59 4.56 10.60
CA TYR A 138 7.38 3.13 10.40
C TYR A 138 6.95 2.47 11.73
N TYR A 139 5.83 1.80 11.70
CA TYR A 139 5.31 1.05 12.83
C TYR A 139 4.29 0.03 12.34
N SER A 140 4.45 -1.23 12.75
CA SER A 140 3.50 -2.30 12.44
C SER A 140 2.65 -2.67 13.65
N ASP A 141 1.32 -2.67 13.49
CA ASP A 141 0.39 -3.25 14.46
C ASP A 141 -0.08 -4.66 14.07
N ALA A 142 0.27 -5.10 12.85
CA ALA A 142 -0.09 -6.42 12.33
C ALA A 142 1.05 -7.44 12.37
N LYS A 143 2.28 -7.01 12.71
CA LYS A 143 3.42 -7.92 12.82
C LYS A 143 3.24 -8.96 13.93
N MET A 144 3.88 -10.09 13.77
CA MET A 144 3.93 -11.12 14.82
C MET A 144 4.65 -10.59 16.06
N ALA A 145 4.23 -11.03 17.27
CA ALA A 145 4.74 -10.52 18.54
C ALA A 145 6.27 -10.64 18.72
N TYR A 146 6.91 -11.59 18.06
CA TYR A 146 8.37 -11.78 18.10
C TYR A 146 9.14 -10.94 17.08
N VAL A 147 8.44 -10.26 16.18
CA VAL A 147 9.04 -9.37 15.17
C VAL A 147 9.21 -7.98 15.74
N GLN A 148 10.37 -7.38 15.52
CA GLN A 148 10.67 -6.01 15.91
C GLN A 148 10.45 -5.07 14.73
N ASP A 149 10.00 -3.86 15.03
CA ASP A 149 9.93 -2.82 14.01
C ASP A 149 11.32 -2.38 13.57
N LEU A 150 11.42 -1.95 12.32
CA LEU A 150 12.65 -1.35 11.80
C LEU A 150 13.01 -0.13 12.64
N GLY A 151 14.27 -0.03 13.04
CA GLY A 151 14.79 1.05 13.86
C GLY A 151 14.52 0.92 15.37
N GLN A 152 13.69 -0.01 15.81
CA GLN A 152 13.30 -0.15 17.23
C GLN A 152 14.50 -0.38 18.18
N LYS A 153 15.56 -1.01 17.71
CA LYS A 153 16.79 -1.28 18.49
C LYS A 153 17.99 -0.49 18.02
N ASP A 154 17.81 0.44 17.12
CA ASP A 154 18.91 1.22 16.58
C ASP A 154 19.60 2.07 17.64
N ASN A 155 20.91 2.15 17.58
CA ASN A 155 21.69 3.05 18.41
C ASN A 155 21.71 4.45 17.75
N THR A 156 20.80 5.32 18.15
CA THR A 156 20.65 6.67 17.61
C THR A 156 21.78 7.64 17.98
N SER A 157 22.71 7.23 18.89
CA SER A 157 23.88 8.03 19.26
C SER A 157 25.01 7.99 18.23
N LYS A 158 24.91 7.10 17.23
CA LYS A 158 25.90 6.91 16.17
C LYS A 158 25.31 7.27 14.82
N ALA A 159 26.07 7.98 14.00
CA ALA A 159 25.67 8.28 12.62
C ALA A 159 25.59 7.02 11.76
N PHE A 160 26.48 6.07 11.98
CA PHE A 160 26.50 4.76 11.35
C PHE A 160 26.80 3.67 12.39
N ASP A 161 26.04 2.60 12.34
CA ASP A 161 26.34 1.34 13.02
C ASP A 161 25.87 0.20 12.12
N PRO A 162 26.68 -0.85 11.87
CA PRO A 162 26.32 -1.95 10.98
C PRO A 162 25.12 -2.78 11.47
N ASN A 163 24.72 -2.64 12.73
CA ASN A 163 23.56 -3.29 13.32
C ASN A 163 22.29 -2.43 13.29
N ASN A 164 22.42 -1.13 12.90
CA ASN A 164 21.28 -0.25 12.75
C ASN A 164 20.57 -0.46 11.43
N ASN A 165 19.25 -0.27 11.44
CA ASN A 165 18.43 -0.24 10.23
C ASN A 165 18.55 1.10 9.50
N PHE A 166 18.80 2.19 10.24
CA PHE A 166 18.81 3.55 9.70
C PHE A 166 20.11 4.29 10.04
N TYR A 167 20.36 5.35 9.25
CA TYR A 167 21.40 6.34 9.55
C TYR A 167 20.80 7.45 10.43
N TYR A 168 21.60 7.96 11.37
CA TYR A 168 21.18 9.01 12.30
C TYR A 168 22.11 10.22 12.23
N ILE A 169 21.61 11.37 12.69
CA ILE A 169 22.44 12.53 12.97
C ILE A 169 22.48 12.67 14.50
N PRO A 170 23.60 12.26 15.17
CA PRO A 170 23.66 12.24 16.62
C PRO A 170 23.36 13.62 17.22
N GLY A 171 22.55 13.64 18.27
CA GLY A 171 22.18 14.86 18.98
C GLY A 171 21.14 15.73 18.25
N GLN A 172 20.63 15.31 17.10
CA GLN A 172 19.54 16.00 16.42
C GLN A 172 18.28 15.14 16.43
N THR A 173 17.18 15.75 16.82
CA THR A 173 15.85 15.21 16.53
C THR A 173 15.52 15.60 15.09
N LEU A 174 14.97 14.68 14.32
CA LEU A 174 14.49 15.00 12.98
C LEU A 174 13.42 16.08 13.11
N CYS A 175 13.75 17.33 12.73
CA CYS A 175 12.76 18.40 12.62
C CYS A 175 11.82 18.06 11.45
N LEU A 176 10.56 17.87 11.75
CA LEU A 176 9.47 17.69 10.79
C LEU A 176 8.93 19.04 10.33
#